data_c562530dc875ed5d1119839382fd9c21
#
_entry.id   c562530dc875ed5d1119839382fd9c21
#
_cell.length_a   1.000
_cell.length_b   1.000
_cell.length_c   1.000
_cell.angle_alpha   90.00
_cell.angle_beta   90.00
_cell.angle_gamma   90.00
#
_symmetry.space_group_name_H-M   'P 1'
#
loop_
_entity.id
_entity.type
_entity.pdbx_description
1 polymer ?
#
loop_
_entity_poly.entity_id
_entity_poly.type
_entity_poly.pdbx_seq_one_letter_code
_entity_poly.pdbx_strand_id
1 'polypeptide(L)'
;MASIPAPREAASLACALPRLQGETVVVYGDVLFRRYILDALLESTHDITIVVDSTRREAANPRDLVSADRGDTGLYYDDTPPLLTGIGAEPTAASGEWIGLMHLSAAGAELVRAELQAMQAEGVLAEADLLAMLNRLVPSQKVAVHYITGHWLDVDSQADLAEARNFS
;
A
#
# COMPACT_ATOMS: atom_id res chain seq x y z
N MET A 1 32.16 10.04 -9.85
CA MET A 1 30.77 10.23 -10.34
C MET A 1 29.87 10.00 -9.14
N ALA A 2 29.12 11.03 -8.72
CA ALA A 2 28.10 10.86 -7.69
C ALA A 2 26.99 9.98 -8.29
N SER A 3 26.67 8.86 -7.64
CA SER A 3 25.52 8.03 -7.99
C SER A 3 24.26 8.87 -7.78
N ILE A 4 23.45 9.03 -8.81
CA ILE A 4 22.12 9.61 -8.66
C ILE A 4 21.34 8.58 -7.84
N PRO A 5 20.82 8.95 -6.64
CA PRO A 5 19.99 8.02 -5.87
C PRO A 5 18.79 7.60 -6.71
N ALA A 6 18.42 6.33 -6.62
CA ALA A 6 17.21 5.84 -7.27
C ALA A 6 16.01 6.63 -6.75
N PRO A 7 15.06 7.01 -7.63
CA PRO A 7 13.85 7.69 -7.19
C PRO A 7 13.09 6.80 -6.22
N ARG A 8 12.55 7.38 -5.15
CA ARG A 8 11.68 6.67 -4.22
C ARG A 8 10.33 6.36 -4.86
N GLU A 9 9.55 5.52 -4.21
CA GLU A 9 8.34 4.91 -4.77
C GLU A 9 7.30 5.96 -5.19
N ALA A 10 7.12 7.06 -4.44
CA ALA A 10 6.20 8.13 -4.82
C ALA A 10 6.64 8.85 -6.10
N ALA A 11 7.95 9.09 -6.26
CA ALA A 11 8.49 9.67 -7.50
C ALA A 11 8.35 8.69 -8.68
N SER A 12 8.50 7.39 -8.44
CA SER A 12 8.26 6.35 -9.46
C SER A 12 6.80 6.31 -9.89
N LEU A 13 5.85 6.37 -8.94
CA LEU A 13 4.42 6.45 -9.24
C LEU A 13 4.07 7.74 -9.98
N ALA A 14 4.72 8.87 -9.66
CA ALA A 14 4.51 10.14 -10.37
C ALA A 14 4.91 10.08 -11.85
N CYS A 15 5.87 9.23 -12.23
CA CYS A 15 6.17 8.99 -13.64
C CYS A 15 4.99 8.37 -14.39
N ALA A 16 4.09 7.69 -13.69
CA ALA A 16 2.88 7.10 -14.26
C ALA A 16 1.64 8.03 -14.22
N LEU A 17 1.76 9.29 -13.77
CA LEU A 17 0.64 10.25 -13.70
C LEU A 17 -0.25 10.28 -14.95
N PRO A 18 0.29 10.24 -16.20
CA PRO A 18 -0.55 10.22 -17.40
C PRO A 18 -1.41 8.95 -17.54
N ARG A 19 -1.07 7.89 -16.80
CA ARG A 19 -1.77 6.59 -16.80
C ARG A 19 -2.69 6.39 -15.60
N LEU A 20 -2.53 7.19 -14.54
CA LEU A 20 -3.44 7.22 -13.39
C LEU A 20 -4.77 7.85 -13.79
N GLN A 21 -5.55 7.11 -14.58
CA GLN A 21 -6.86 7.53 -15.10
C GLN A 21 -7.82 6.35 -14.98
N GLY A 22 -8.91 6.55 -14.25
CA GLY A 22 -9.86 5.48 -14.00
C GLY A 22 -9.37 4.50 -12.91
N GLU A 23 -10.03 3.36 -12.87
CA GLU A 23 -9.69 2.31 -11.91
C GLU A 23 -8.25 1.81 -12.11
N THR A 24 -7.48 1.76 -11.03
CA THR A 24 -6.04 1.48 -11.07
C THR A 24 -5.62 0.62 -9.89
N VAL A 25 -4.75 -0.35 -10.15
CA VAL A 25 -4.04 -1.09 -9.08
C VAL A 25 -2.57 -0.69 -9.11
N VAL A 26 -2.05 -0.31 -7.95
CA VAL A 26 -0.62 -0.05 -7.72
C VAL A 26 -0.06 -1.22 -6.95
N VAL A 27 1.08 -1.75 -7.43
CA VAL A 27 1.73 -2.93 -6.86
C VAL A 27 3.23 -2.66 -6.76
N TYR A 28 3.85 -3.05 -5.64
CA TYR A 28 5.29 -3.13 -5.56
C TYR A 28 5.82 -4.23 -6.49
N GLY A 29 6.97 -3.97 -7.14
CA GLY A 29 7.47 -4.82 -8.21
C GLY A 29 8.06 -6.16 -7.75
N ASP A 30 8.32 -6.31 -6.48
CA ASP A 30 8.97 -7.43 -5.79
C ASP A 30 8.01 -8.26 -4.95
N VAL A 31 6.71 -7.95 -4.96
CA VAL A 31 5.69 -8.66 -4.17
C VAL A 31 4.99 -9.72 -5.01
N LEU A 32 4.99 -10.95 -4.51
CA LEU A 32 4.14 -12.04 -4.99
C LEU A 32 2.95 -12.22 -4.05
N PHE A 33 1.77 -12.49 -4.62
CA PHE A 33 0.56 -12.73 -3.84
C PHE A 33 -0.38 -13.68 -4.57
N ARG A 34 -1.26 -14.34 -3.83
CA ARG A 34 -2.28 -15.21 -4.40
C ARG A 34 -3.35 -14.40 -5.10
N ARG A 35 -3.83 -14.93 -6.22
CA ARG A 35 -4.81 -14.26 -7.09
C ARG A 35 -6.06 -13.79 -6.35
N TYR A 36 -6.57 -14.58 -5.40
CA TYR A 36 -7.77 -14.21 -4.65
C TYR A 36 -7.63 -12.89 -3.88
N ILE A 37 -6.41 -12.51 -3.49
CA ILE A 37 -6.12 -11.22 -2.83
C ILE A 37 -6.41 -10.06 -3.81
N LEU A 38 -5.98 -10.22 -5.06
CA LEU A 38 -6.28 -9.23 -6.10
C LEU A 38 -7.78 -9.21 -6.42
N ASP A 39 -8.39 -10.38 -6.57
CA ASP A 39 -9.82 -10.48 -6.88
C ASP A 39 -10.65 -9.78 -5.78
N ALA A 40 -10.35 -10.03 -4.50
CA ALA A 40 -11.01 -9.35 -3.37
C ALA A 40 -10.72 -7.84 -3.32
N LEU A 41 -9.50 -7.42 -3.65
CA LEU A 41 -9.15 -5.99 -3.70
C LEU A 41 -9.93 -5.25 -4.79
N LEU A 42 -10.14 -5.87 -5.95
CA LEU A 42 -10.91 -5.32 -7.08
C LEU A 42 -12.42 -5.23 -6.79
N GLU A 43 -12.93 -5.98 -5.81
CA GLU A 43 -14.33 -5.86 -5.35
C GLU A 43 -14.57 -4.66 -4.43
N SER A 44 -13.51 -3.95 -4.03
CA SER A 44 -13.64 -2.79 -3.16
C SER A 44 -14.43 -1.66 -3.83
N THR A 45 -15.38 -1.10 -3.09
CA THR A 45 -16.19 0.05 -3.51
C THR A 45 -15.65 1.39 -3.00
N HIS A 46 -14.50 1.37 -2.32
CA HIS A 46 -13.87 2.56 -1.75
C HIS A 46 -12.92 3.22 -2.75
N ASP A 47 -12.75 4.53 -2.62
CA ASP A 47 -11.89 5.29 -3.53
C ASP A 47 -10.43 4.86 -3.44
N ILE A 48 -9.96 4.55 -2.23
CA ILE A 48 -8.61 4.06 -1.98
C ILE A 48 -8.71 2.87 -1.03
N THR A 49 -8.12 1.74 -1.40
CA THR A 49 -8.05 0.53 -0.56
C THR A 49 -6.65 -0.04 -0.58
N ILE A 50 -6.11 -0.34 0.59
CA ILE A 50 -4.81 -0.99 0.75
C ILE A 50 -4.98 -2.40 1.32
N VAL A 51 -4.04 -3.31 0.99
CA VAL A 51 -4.04 -4.68 1.52
C VAL A 51 -3.05 -4.78 2.66
N VAL A 52 -3.50 -5.31 3.79
CA VAL A 52 -2.73 -5.39 5.05
C VAL A 52 -2.74 -6.82 5.57
N ASP A 53 -1.57 -7.39 5.83
CA ASP A 53 -1.44 -8.67 6.52
C ASP A 53 -1.57 -8.48 8.03
N SER A 54 -2.67 -8.94 8.60
CA SER A 54 -2.97 -8.79 10.03
C SER A 54 -2.12 -9.71 10.92
N THR A 55 -1.44 -10.71 10.36
CA THR A 55 -0.57 -11.63 11.12
C THR A 55 0.82 -11.06 11.38
N ARG A 56 1.24 -10.06 10.60
CA ARG A 56 2.58 -9.47 10.66
C ARG A 56 2.63 -8.16 11.47
N ARG A 57 2.33 -8.25 12.76
CA ARG A 57 2.42 -7.11 13.68
C ARG A 57 3.84 -6.81 14.14
N GLU A 58 4.74 -7.78 14.03
CA GLU A 58 6.17 -7.69 14.35
C GLU A 58 7.00 -7.78 13.06
N ALA A 59 6.59 -7.05 12.04
CA ALA A 59 7.23 -7.08 10.74
C ALA A 59 8.74 -6.82 10.82
N ALA A 60 9.47 -7.44 9.92
CA ALA A 60 10.90 -7.18 9.75
C ALA A 60 11.17 -5.71 9.34
N ASN A 61 10.22 -5.06 8.71
CA ASN A 61 10.30 -3.65 8.33
C ASN A 61 9.23 -2.81 9.04
N PRO A 62 9.59 -2.09 10.13
CA PRO A 62 8.65 -1.23 10.86
C PRO A 62 8.01 -0.12 10.01
N ARG A 63 8.61 0.21 8.86
CA ARG A 63 8.07 1.25 7.96
C ARG A 63 6.70 0.88 7.42
N ASP A 64 6.46 -0.39 7.12
CA ASP A 64 5.26 -0.86 6.45
C ASP A 64 4.13 -1.21 7.43
N LEU A 65 4.39 -1.04 8.74
CA LEU A 65 3.37 -1.24 9.76
C LEU A 65 2.29 -0.16 9.69
N VAL A 66 1.04 -0.59 9.74
CA VAL A 66 -0.13 0.28 9.67
C VAL A 66 -0.91 0.29 10.97
N SER A 67 -1.50 1.44 11.27
CA SER A 67 -2.58 1.57 12.25
C SER A 67 -3.90 1.80 11.51
N ALA A 68 -4.97 1.15 11.98
CA ALA A 68 -6.31 1.37 11.49
C ALA A 68 -7.25 1.66 12.68
N ASP A 69 -8.42 2.24 12.40
CA ASP A 69 -9.43 2.58 13.40
C ASP A 69 -9.96 1.34 14.14
N ARG A 70 -9.83 0.17 13.52
CA ARG A 70 -10.10 -1.14 14.13
C ARG A 70 -9.24 -2.23 13.49
N GLY A 71 -8.94 -3.27 14.28
CA GLY A 71 -8.18 -4.43 13.83
C GLY A 71 -9.03 -5.36 12.96
N ASP A 72 -8.35 -6.40 12.43
CA ASP A 72 -8.99 -7.49 11.73
C ASP A 72 -9.99 -8.21 12.65
N THR A 73 -11.24 -8.28 12.22
CA THR A 73 -12.32 -8.98 12.94
C THR A 73 -12.44 -10.45 12.53
N GLY A 74 -11.69 -10.87 11.50
CA GLY A 74 -11.81 -12.20 10.89
C GLY A 74 -13.15 -12.43 10.15
N LEU A 75 -13.97 -11.41 9.98
CA LEU A 75 -15.22 -11.48 9.23
C LEU A 75 -14.93 -11.22 7.76
N TYR A 76 -15.28 -12.18 6.92
CA TYR A 76 -15.05 -12.09 5.47
C TYR A 76 -15.89 -11.00 4.78
N TYR A 77 -17.03 -10.64 5.36
CA TYR A 77 -17.90 -9.59 4.88
C TYR A 77 -18.10 -8.56 6.00
N ASP A 78 -17.42 -7.44 5.86
CA ASP A 78 -17.68 -6.27 6.66
C ASP A 78 -18.13 -5.15 5.70
N ASP A 79 -19.42 -4.80 5.74
CA ASP A 79 -19.99 -3.72 4.91
C ASP A 79 -19.30 -2.36 5.17
N THR A 80 -18.54 -2.28 6.24
CA THR A 80 -17.79 -1.08 6.62
C THR A 80 -16.34 -1.47 6.90
N PRO A 81 -15.43 -1.42 5.92
CA PRO A 81 -14.05 -1.80 6.14
C PRO A 81 -13.36 -0.89 7.17
N PRO A 82 -12.36 -1.41 7.89
CA PRO A 82 -11.49 -0.59 8.71
C PRO A 82 -10.85 0.53 7.89
N LEU A 83 -10.60 1.67 8.53
CA LEU A 83 -9.98 2.81 7.90
C LEU A 83 -8.56 3.00 8.41
N LEU A 84 -7.64 3.27 7.49
CA LEU A 84 -6.25 3.60 7.81
C LEU A 84 -6.21 4.88 8.66
N THR A 85 -5.46 4.84 9.75
CA THR A 85 -5.18 6.00 10.60
C THR A 85 -3.72 6.46 10.50
N GLY A 86 -2.82 5.60 9.98
CA GLY A 86 -1.42 5.94 9.70
C GLY A 86 -0.60 4.74 9.28
N ILE A 87 0.52 5.00 8.61
CA ILE A 87 1.56 4.02 8.24
C ILE A 87 2.88 4.44 8.86
N GLY A 88 3.75 3.48 9.15
CA GLY A 88 4.97 3.68 9.95
C GLY A 88 4.64 3.68 11.44
N ALA A 89 3.64 2.91 11.85
CA ALA A 89 3.17 2.84 13.22
C ALA A 89 4.22 2.19 14.14
N GLU A 90 4.16 2.55 15.42
CA GLU A 90 4.88 1.79 16.46
C GLU A 90 4.35 0.36 16.49
N PRO A 91 5.22 -0.67 16.62
CA PRO A 91 4.81 -2.08 16.57
C PRO A 91 3.68 -2.44 17.54
N THR A 92 3.63 -1.81 18.71
CA THR A 92 2.59 -2.05 19.73
C THR A 92 1.21 -1.51 19.36
N ALA A 93 1.15 -0.55 18.42
CA ALA A 93 -0.08 0.06 17.95
C ALA A 93 -0.47 -0.45 16.54
N ALA A 94 0.38 -1.27 15.92
CA ALA A 94 0.17 -1.75 14.57
C ALA A 94 -1.01 -2.72 14.48
N SER A 95 -1.84 -2.55 13.47
CA SER A 95 -2.93 -3.46 13.10
C SER A 95 -2.48 -4.54 12.11
N GLY A 96 -1.36 -4.34 11.43
CA GLY A 96 -0.76 -5.27 10.49
C GLY A 96 0.32 -4.60 9.64
N GLU A 97 0.75 -5.28 8.57
CA GLU A 97 1.76 -4.84 7.62
C GLU A 97 1.13 -4.59 6.25
N TRP A 98 1.37 -3.41 5.65
CA TRP A 98 0.98 -3.15 4.27
C TRP A 98 1.87 -3.94 3.32
N ILE A 99 1.27 -4.69 2.42
CA ILE A 99 1.99 -5.58 1.49
C ILE A 99 2.35 -4.91 0.15
N GLY A 100 2.22 -3.59 0.04
CA GLY A 100 2.53 -2.89 -1.20
C GLY A 100 1.46 -2.98 -2.30
N LEU A 101 0.24 -3.42 -1.96
CA LEU A 101 -0.92 -3.43 -2.87
C LEU A 101 -1.91 -2.33 -2.52
N MET A 102 -2.33 -1.58 -3.54
CA MET A 102 -3.34 -0.52 -3.42
C MET A 102 -4.27 -0.52 -4.63
N HIS A 103 -5.57 -0.46 -4.40
CA HIS A 103 -6.60 -0.24 -5.40
C HIS A 103 -7.10 1.20 -5.31
N LEU A 104 -7.31 1.81 -6.46
CA LEU A 104 -7.85 3.15 -6.64
C LEU A 104 -9.07 3.07 -7.54
N SER A 105 -10.21 3.60 -7.10
CA SER A 105 -11.32 3.93 -8.01
C SER A 105 -10.90 5.07 -8.96
N ALA A 106 -11.74 5.43 -9.91
CA ALA A 106 -11.48 6.60 -10.74
C ALA A 106 -11.31 7.88 -9.89
N ALA A 107 -12.12 8.05 -8.85
CA ALA A 107 -11.98 9.17 -7.91
C ALA A 107 -10.72 9.06 -7.06
N GLY A 108 -10.39 7.85 -6.59
CA GLY A 108 -9.16 7.58 -5.85
C GLY A 108 -7.90 7.89 -6.67
N ALA A 109 -7.91 7.56 -7.95
CA ALA A 109 -6.80 7.89 -8.86
C ALA A 109 -6.62 9.41 -9.00
N GLU A 110 -7.69 10.19 -9.06
CA GLU A 110 -7.62 11.65 -9.08
C GLU A 110 -7.09 12.23 -7.74
N LEU A 111 -7.49 11.66 -6.61
CA LEU A 111 -6.98 12.06 -5.29
C LEU A 111 -5.47 11.81 -5.18
N VAL A 112 -5.00 10.62 -5.54
CA VAL A 112 -3.57 10.27 -5.55
C VAL A 112 -2.80 11.15 -6.53
N ARG A 113 -3.35 11.41 -7.72
CA ARG A 113 -2.74 12.31 -8.70
C ARG A 113 -2.56 13.71 -8.12
N ALA A 114 -3.62 14.29 -7.52
CA ALA A 114 -3.59 15.61 -6.93
C ALA A 114 -2.53 15.69 -5.81
N GLU A 115 -2.43 14.66 -4.97
CA GLU A 115 -1.44 14.62 -3.89
C GLU A 115 -0.01 14.55 -4.42
N LEU A 116 0.26 13.69 -5.41
CA LEU A 116 1.59 13.62 -6.04
C LEU A 116 2.00 14.95 -6.69
N GLN A 117 1.06 15.66 -7.32
CA GLN A 117 1.29 16.98 -7.88
C GLN A 117 1.58 18.03 -6.79
N ALA A 118 0.86 17.98 -5.67
CA ALA A 118 1.12 18.84 -4.52
C ALA A 118 2.52 18.58 -3.94
N MET A 119 2.90 17.31 -3.74
CA MET A 119 4.23 16.93 -3.27
C MET A 119 5.34 17.38 -4.24
N GLN A 120 5.06 17.34 -5.54
CA GLN A 120 5.99 17.87 -6.55
C GLN A 120 6.15 19.38 -6.47
N ALA A 121 5.05 20.12 -6.31
CA ALA A 121 5.07 21.57 -6.16
C ALA A 121 5.78 22.03 -4.88
N GLU A 122 5.68 21.25 -3.80
CA GLU A 122 6.38 21.47 -2.54
C GLU A 122 7.86 21.06 -2.59
N GLY A 123 8.30 20.35 -3.62
CA GLY A 123 9.68 19.89 -3.78
C GLY A 123 10.05 18.68 -2.90
N VAL A 124 9.06 17.99 -2.32
CA VAL A 124 9.28 16.84 -1.42
C VAL A 124 9.15 15.47 -2.11
N LEU A 125 8.62 15.44 -3.33
CA LEU A 125 8.28 14.20 -4.05
C LEU A 125 9.50 13.28 -4.26
N ALA A 126 10.67 13.86 -4.56
CA ALA A 126 11.86 13.07 -4.88
C ALA A 126 12.35 12.19 -3.72
N GLU A 127 12.09 12.61 -2.48
CA GLU A 127 12.52 11.93 -1.26
C GLU A 127 11.38 11.16 -0.59
N ALA A 128 10.16 11.22 -1.16
CA ALA A 128 8.99 10.61 -0.58
C ALA A 128 8.80 9.15 -1.06
N ASP A 129 8.41 8.30 -0.14
CA ASP A 129 7.87 6.97 -0.41
C ASP A 129 6.33 7.01 -0.51
N LEU A 130 5.72 5.88 -0.85
CA LEU A 130 4.26 5.77 -0.91
C LEU A 130 3.59 5.88 0.46
N LEU A 131 4.30 5.52 1.53
CA LEU A 131 3.81 5.64 2.90
C LEU A 131 3.63 7.11 3.28
N ALA A 132 4.60 7.95 2.93
CA ALA A 132 4.50 9.40 3.15
C ALA A 132 3.30 9.99 2.39
N MET A 133 3.08 9.58 1.13
CA MET A 133 1.91 9.99 0.35
C MET A 133 0.60 9.55 1.01
N LEU A 134 0.48 8.29 1.44
CA LEU A 134 -0.72 7.77 2.10
C LEU A 134 -0.99 8.50 3.42
N ASN A 135 0.04 8.75 4.24
CA ASN A 135 -0.11 9.51 5.48
C ASN A 135 -0.61 10.95 5.24
N ARG A 136 -0.30 11.57 4.10
CA ARG A 136 -0.82 12.89 3.73
C ARG A 136 -2.29 12.84 3.31
N LEU A 137 -2.76 11.70 2.75
CA LEU A 137 -4.15 11.52 2.36
C LEU A 137 -5.07 11.22 3.56
N VAL A 138 -4.59 10.46 4.55
CA VAL A 138 -5.38 10.01 5.72
C VAL A 138 -6.20 11.12 6.40
N PRO A 139 -5.70 12.34 6.65
CA PRO A 139 -6.47 13.37 7.35
C PRO A 139 -7.71 13.86 6.58
N SER A 140 -7.73 13.71 5.27
CA SER A 140 -8.78 14.26 4.40
C SER A 140 -9.56 13.19 3.62
N GLN A 141 -9.04 11.97 3.53
CA GLN A 141 -9.59 10.88 2.74
C GLN A 141 -9.77 9.62 3.57
N LYS A 142 -10.79 8.83 3.21
CA LYS A 142 -11.00 7.51 3.78
C LYS A 142 -10.22 6.48 2.97
N VAL A 143 -9.12 6.00 3.52
CA VAL A 143 -8.35 4.90 2.96
C VAL A 143 -8.83 3.61 3.63
N ALA A 144 -9.50 2.75 2.87
CA ALA A 144 -9.99 1.46 3.38
C ALA A 144 -8.84 0.46 3.54
N VAL A 145 -8.96 -0.39 4.54
CA VAL A 145 -8.02 -1.48 4.81
C VAL A 145 -8.69 -2.82 4.52
N HIS A 146 -8.11 -3.59 3.59
CA HIS A 146 -8.49 -4.98 3.35
C HIS A 146 -7.48 -5.89 4.05
N TYR A 147 -7.93 -6.58 5.11
CA TYR A 147 -7.06 -7.50 5.85
C TYR A 147 -6.94 -8.84 5.16
N ILE A 148 -5.72 -9.37 5.18
CA ILE A 148 -5.39 -10.75 4.79
C ILE A 148 -4.59 -11.44 5.89
N THR A 149 -4.40 -12.74 5.77
CA THR A 149 -3.58 -13.57 6.67
C THR A 149 -2.57 -14.37 5.85
N GLY A 150 -1.42 -13.74 5.52
CA GLY A 150 -0.37 -14.35 4.71
C GLY A 150 -0.75 -14.49 3.22
N HIS A 151 -0.23 -15.53 2.57
CA HIS A 151 -0.41 -15.82 1.14
C HIS A 151 0.19 -14.76 0.20
N TRP A 152 1.23 -14.13 0.66
CA TRP A 152 2.07 -13.22 -0.09
C TRP A 152 3.54 -13.40 0.31
N LEU A 153 4.44 -12.90 -0.51
CA LEU A 153 5.89 -12.97 -0.30
C LEU A 153 6.53 -11.72 -0.89
N ASP A 154 7.40 -11.09 -0.11
CA ASP A 154 8.31 -10.06 -0.56
C ASP A 154 9.62 -10.71 -1.02
N VAL A 155 10.13 -10.34 -2.20
CA VAL A 155 11.30 -10.99 -2.83
C VAL A 155 12.49 -10.03 -2.81
N ASP A 156 13.09 -9.86 -1.64
CA ASP A 156 14.23 -8.97 -1.43
C ASP A 156 15.59 -9.68 -1.50
N SER A 157 15.59 -10.99 -1.38
CA SER A 157 16.83 -11.78 -1.30
C SER A 157 16.85 -13.01 -2.23
N GLN A 158 18.03 -13.62 -2.39
CA GLN A 158 18.14 -14.90 -3.09
C GLN A 158 17.38 -16.03 -2.38
N ALA A 159 17.24 -15.96 -1.06
CA ALA A 159 16.47 -16.93 -0.31
C ALA A 159 14.98 -16.81 -0.64
N ASP A 160 14.44 -15.58 -0.68
CA ASP A 160 13.06 -15.32 -1.05
C ASP A 160 12.78 -15.73 -2.50
N LEU A 161 13.75 -15.52 -3.40
CA LEU A 161 13.64 -16.01 -4.79
C LEU A 161 13.54 -17.54 -4.86
N ALA A 162 14.21 -18.25 -3.96
CA ALA A 162 14.10 -19.71 -3.89
C ALA A 162 12.71 -20.13 -3.36
N GLU A 163 12.16 -19.41 -2.39
CA GLU A 163 10.81 -19.60 -1.88
C GLU A 163 9.76 -19.26 -2.94
N ALA A 164 9.95 -18.16 -3.67
CA ALA A 164 9.08 -17.69 -4.76
C ALA A 164 8.85 -18.76 -5.84
N ARG A 165 9.85 -19.61 -6.12
CA ARG A 165 9.71 -20.72 -7.08
C ARG A 165 8.69 -21.78 -6.66
N ASN A 166 8.42 -21.87 -5.36
CA ASN A 166 7.46 -22.82 -4.78
C ASN A 166 6.16 -22.13 -4.37
N PHE A 167 6.06 -20.83 -4.63
CA PHE A 167 4.88 -20.03 -4.34
C PHE A 167 3.79 -20.33 -5.37
N SER A 168 2.93 -21.30 -5.09
CA SER A 168 1.90 -21.80 -6.00
C SER A 168 0.50 -21.64 -5.42
#